data_489fc0de16b38720a03cc3efec4ad7d1
#
_entry.id   489fc0de16b38720a03cc3efec4ad7d1
#
_cell.length_a   1.000
_cell.length_b   1.000
_cell.length_c   1.000
_cell.angle_alpha   90.00
_cell.angle_beta   90.00
_cell.angle_gamma   90.00
#
_symmetry.space_group_name_H-M   'P 1'
#
loop_
_entity.id
_entity.type
_entity.pdbx_description
1 polymer ?
#
loop_
_entity_poly.entity_id
_entity_poly.type
_entity_poly.pdbx_seq_one_letter_code
_entity_poly.pdbx_strand_id
1 'polypeptide(L)'
;MATNPILLGIVFGTVYALLPFTLPQIVMPIFSGAILDRFSRKKTIYTLDFLSSGVYLVAALILSRGWFSFPMLAVFCFIIGSINSIYYVAYDSFYPLLISEGNYSKAYSIASVLETLSALIIPIATYFYNLFGIAPLLGINALCFFIAATAETQIRAEEHYIEKQRAALALEGQHSSGRQLLRDIKEGFRYLMSEKGLLRVAIYFTFSMLASGASQVITLPYFKSTFDNGEYIYMRVWGMTIFGRAIGGGIHYKIKLPVQHKYSIALMVYVVISLCEGCLLYTSPSPRDRQKS
;
A
#
# COMPACT_ATOMS: atom_id res chain seq x y z
N MET A 1 -1.30 -18.88 -32.95
CA MET A 1 -1.05 -17.56 -32.33
C MET A 1 0.43 -17.51 -31.95
N ALA A 2 1.25 -16.82 -32.73
CA ALA A 2 2.68 -16.68 -32.41
C ALA A 2 2.80 -15.70 -31.24
N THR A 3 3.21 -16.20 -30.09
CA THR A 3 3.53 -15.37 -28.93
C THR A 3 4.73 -14.50 -29.29
N ASN A 4 4.52 -13.20 -29.35
CA ASN A 4 5.58 -12.23 -29.63
C ASN A 4 6.66 -12.37 -28.54
N PRO A 5 7.91 -12.77 -28.86
CA PRO A 5 8.96 -13.02 -27.86
C PRO A 5 9.31 -11.78 -27.04
N ILE A 6 9.12 -10.58 -27.61
CA ILE A 6 9.31 -9.32 -26.91
C ILE A 6 8.26 -9.14 -25.80
N LEU A 7 7.00 -9.46 -26.10
CA LEU A 7 5.91 -9.38 -25.11
C LEU A 7 6.14 -10.38 -23.97
N LEU A 8 6.60 -11.58 -24.30
CA LEU A 8 6.94 -12.61 -23.32
C LEU A 8 8.08 -12.15 -22.41
N GLY A 9 9.14 -11.55 -22.98
CA GLY A 9 10.26 -11.00 -22.23
C GLY A 9 9.86 -9.86 -21.27
N ILE A 10 8.97 -8.96 -21.71
CA ILE A 10 8.44 -7.88 -20.88
C ILE A 10 7.62 -8.46 -19.71
N VAL A 11 6.73 -9.42 -19.97
CA VAL A 11 5.91 -10.06 -18.94
C VAL A 11 6.78 -10.78 -17.92
N PHE A 12 7.74 -11.60 -18.35
CA PHE A 12 8.65 -12.30 -17.44
C PHE A 12 9.52 -11.32 -16.63
N GLY A 13 10.06 -10.27 -17.27
CA GLY A 13 10.84 -9.23 -16.58
C GLY A 13 10.03 -8.49 -15.52
N THR A 14 8.78 -8.14 -15.83
CA THR A 14 7.87 -7.48 -14.89
C THR A 14 7.51 -8.40 -13.72
N VAL A 15 7.18 -9.66 -13.99
CA VAL A 15 6.88 -10.64 -12.92
C VAL A 15 8.11 -10.87 -12.06
N TYR A 16 9.29 -10.99 -12.65
CA TYR A 16 10.55 -11.18 -11.93
C TYR A 16 10.87 -10.01 -10.99
N ALA A 17 10.57 -8.78 -11.40
CA ALA A 17 10.81 -7.59 -10.57
C ALA A 17 9.73 -7.39 -9.49
N LEU A 18 8.46 -7.63 -9.81
CA LEU A 18 7.34 -7.40 -8.90
C LEU A 18 7.17 -8.52 -7.87
N LEU A 19 7.45 -9.77 -8.21
CA LEU A 19 7.21 -10.91 -7.33
C LEU A 19 8.06 -10.84 -6.05
N PRO A 20 9.37 -10.52 -6.08
CA PRO A 20 10.16 -10.32 -4.87
C PRO A 20 9.67 -9.18 -3.97
N PHE A 21 9.07 -8.13 -4.55
CA PHE A 21 8.49 -7.03 -3.80
C PHE A 21 7.13 -7.39 -3.17
N THR A 22 6.28 -8.08 -3.91
CA THR A 22 4.91 -8.38 -3.51
C THR A 22 4.83 -9.58 -2.55
N LEU A 23 5.68 -10.58 -2.73
CA LEU A 23 5.68 -11.79 -1.89
C LEU A 23 5.84 -11.46 -0.39
N PRO A 24 6.80 -10.63 0.03
CA PRO A 24 6.90 -10.21 1.42
C PRO A 24 5.67 -9.47 1.93
N GLN A 25 5.02 -8.67 1.08
CA GLN A 25 3.82 -7.92 1.47
C GLN A 25 2.62 -8.83 1.79
N ILE A 26 2.60 -10.03 1.27
CA ILE A 26 1.58 -11.03 1.60
C ILE A 26 1.96 -11.82 2.85
N VAL A 27 3.22 -12.23 2.96
CA VAL A 27 3.69 -13.15 4.00
C VAL A 27 4.02 -12.43 5.30
N MET A 28 4.74 -11.29 5.22
CA MET A 28 5.23 -10.60 6.42
C MET A 28 4.14 -10.06 7.35
N PRO A 29 2.97 -9.56 6.91
CA PRO A 29 1.93 -9.08 7.81
C PRO A 29 1.44 -10.15 8.78
N ILE A 30 1.41 -11.41 8.34
CA ILE A 30 0.97 -12.54 9.17
C ILE A 30 1.88 -12.70 10.40
N PHE A 31 3.18 -12.47 10.23
CA PHE A 31 4.16 -12.58 11.31
C PHE A 31 4.38 -11.26 12.05
N SER A 32 4.26 -10.13 11.33
CA SER A 32 4.54 -8.80 11.87
C SER A 32 3.61 -8.42 13.02
N GLY A 33 2.33 -8.79 12.95
CA GLY A 33 1.37 -8.48 14.00
C GLY A 33 1.83 -9.02 15.36
N ALA A 34 2.12 -10.31 15.42
CA ALA A 34 2.56 -10.97 16.65
C ALA A 34 3.96 -10.52 17.12
N ILE A 35 4.83 -10.08 16.21
CA ILE A 35 6.13 -9.49 16.55
C ILE A 35 5.94 -8.08 17.11
N LEU A 36 5.16 -7.24 16.45
CA LEU A 36 4.93 -5.85 16.82
C LEU A 36 4.18 -5.69 18.16
N ASP A 37 3.41 -6.68 18.54
CA ASP A 37 2.78 -6.69 19.85
C ASP A 37 3.82 -6.78 21.00
N ARG A 38 5.04 -7.24 20.73
CA ARG A 38 6.12 -7.38 21.70
C ARG A 38 7.12 -6.21 21.68
N PHE A 39 7.11 -5.40 20.64
CA PHE A 39 8.06 -4.29 20.45
C PHE A 39 7.34 -2.93 20.42
N SER A 40 8.10 -1.87 20.71
CA SER A 40 7.62 -0.51 20.54
C SER A 40 7.36 -0.24 19.05
N ARG A 41 6.12 0.07 18.70
CA ARG A 41 5.71 0.40 17.33
C ARG A 41 6.46 1.61 16.82
N LYS A 42 6.61 2.64 17.66
CA LYS A 42 7.42 3.83 17.37
C LYS A 42 8.86 3.45 17.01
N LYS A 43 9.52 2.62 17.86
CA LYS A 43 10.90 2.22 17.62
C LYS A 43 11.03 1.42 16.33
N THR A 44 10.08 0.56 16.04
CA THR A 44 10.05 -0.23 14.81
C THR A 44 9.95 0.68 13.59
N ILE A 45 9.06 1.67 13.58
CA ILE A 45 8.84 2.61 12.48
C ILE A 45 10.14 3.34 12.12
N TYR A 46 10.73 4.11 13.04
CA TYR A 46 11.92 4.87 12.72
C TYR A 46 13.14 4.00 12.42
N THR A 47 13.24 2.79 13.01
CA THR A 47 14.33 1.87 12.70
C THR A 47 14.22 1.33 11.27
N LEU A 48 13.01 1.01 10.83
CA LEU A 48 12.75 0.56 9.47
C LEU A 48 13.00 1.67 8.45
N ASP A 49 12.70 2.93 8.79
CA ASP A 49 12.99 4.06 7.93
C ASP A 49 14.49 4.36 7.82
N PHE A 50 15.25 4.25 8.92
CA PHE A 50 16.72 4.30 8.87
C PHE A 50 17.29 3.15 8.02
N LEU A 51 16.74 1.95 8.16
CA LEU A 51 17.16 0.79 7.37
C LEU A 51 16.85 1.01 5.89
N SER A 52 15.65 1.51 5.56
CA SER A 52 15.26 1.89 4.19
C SER A 52 16.22 2.93 3.61
N SER A 53 16.53 3.98 4.38
CA SER A 53 17.53 4.99 3.97
C SER A 53 18.86 4.35 3.58
N GLY A 54 19.37 3.44 4.42
CA GLY A 54 20.62 2.72 4.14
C GLY A 54 20.53 1.86 2.87
N VAL A 55 19.45 1.11 2.70
CA VAL A 55 19.24 0.24 1.52
C VAL A 55 19.14 1.07 0.23
N TYR A 56 18.38 2.17 0.24
CA TYR A 56 18.27 3.07 -0.91
C TYR A 56 19.61 3.76 -1.23
N LEU A 57 20.37 4.17 -0.21
CA LEU A 57 21.69 4.77 -0.41
C LEU A 57 22.66 3.78 -1.04
N VAL A 58 22.73 2.54 -0.54
CA VAL A 58 23.57 1.48 -1.10
C VAL A 58 23.19 1.20 -2.55
N ALA A 59 21.89 1.09 -2.85
CA ALA A 59 21.41 0.90 -4.20
C ALA A 59 21.80 2.08 -5.13
N ALA A 60 21.67 3.31 -4.66
CA ALA A 60 22.09 4.51 -5.40
C ALA A 60 23.61 4.48 -5.72
N LEU A 61 24.45 4.12 -4.75
CA LEU A 61 25.90 4.02 -4.92
C LEU A 61 26.30 2.91 -5.91
N ILE A 62 25.67 1.75 -5.85
CA ILE A 62 25.93 0.64 -6.76
C ILE A 62 25.54 1.02 -8.19
N LEU A 63 24.34 1.60 -8.37
CA LEU A 63 23.85 2.04 -9.68
C LEU A 63 24.67 3.21 -10.25
N SER A 64 25.16 4.13 -9.43
CA SER A 64 26.03 5.22 -9.89
C SER A 64 27.37 4.72 -10.43
N ARG A 65 27.81 3.52 -10.02
CA ARG A 65 29.00 2.83 -10.57
C ARG A 65 28.72 2.04 -11.83
N GLY A 66 27.49 2.05 -12.34
CA GLY A 66 27.06 1.27 -13.49
C GLY A 66 26.89 -0.23 -13.20
N TRP A 67 26.93 -0.65 -11.96
CA TRP A 67 26.76 -2.04 -11.55
C TRP A 67 25.25 -2.35 -11.42
N PHE A 68 24.71 -2.90 -12.48
CA PHE A 68 23.33 -3.37 -12.50
C PHE A 68 23.25 -4.85 -12.81
N SER A 69 22.48 -5.59 -12.03
CA SER A 69 22.12 -6.98 -12.35
C SER A 69 20.68 -7.28 -11.93
N PHE A 70 20.00 -8.13 -12.68
CA PHE A 70 18.65 -8.56 -12.33
C PHE A 70 18.54 -9.24 -10.96
N PRO A 71 19.46 -10.13 -10.54
CA PRO A 71 19.43 -10.68 -9.19
C PRO A 71 19.54 -9.61 -8.09
N MET A 72 20.39 -8.60 -8.29
CA MET A 72 20.53 -7.48 -7.35
C MET A 72 19.22 -6.68 -7.22
N LEU A 73 18.55 -6.43 -8.34
CA LEU A 73 17.22 -5.79 -8.33
C LEU A 73 16.21 -6.64 -7.54
N ALA A 74 16.19 -7.95 -7.76
CA ALA A 74 15.29 -8.85 -7.03
C ALA A 74 15.54 -8.83 -5.52
N VAL A 75 16.81 -8.87 -5.10
CA VAL A 75 17.20 -8.76 -3.68
C VAL A 75 16.79 -7.41 -3.09
N PHE A 76 17.06 -6.33 -3.81
CA PHE A 76 16.64 -4.99 -3.40
C PHE A 76 15.12 -4.89 -3.23
N CYS A 77 14.35 -5.35 -4.22
CA CYS A 77 12.88 -5.38 -4.17
C CYS A 77 12.36 -6.24 -3.00
N PHE A 78 12.98 -7.39 -2.75
CA PHE A 78 12.62 -8.25 -1.63
C PHE A 78 12.86 -7.59 -0.27
N ILE A 79 14.02 -6.95 -0.09
CA ILE A 79 14.37 -6.24 1.15
C ILE A 79 13.40 -5.08 1.38
N ILE A 80 13.20 -4.23 0.38
CA ILE A 80 12.30 -3.06 0.49
C ILE A 80 10.85 -3.51 0.67
N GLY A 81 10.40 -4.55 -0.05
CA GLY A 81 9.07 -5.13 0.13
C GLY A 81 8.85 -5.67 1.54
N SER A 82 9.87 -6.30 2.12
CA SER A 82 9.82 -6.80 3.52
C SER A 82 9.75 -5.66 4.53
N ILE A 83 10.59 -4.65 4.37
CA ILE A 83 10.61 -3.46 5.25
C ILE A 83 9.26 -2.75 5.18
N ASN A 84 8.77 -2.44 3.98
CA ASN A 84 7.49 -1.78 3.78
C ASN A 84 6.33 -2.54 4.42
N SER A 85 6.33 -3.86 4.27
CA SER A 85 5.27 -4.68 4.83
C SER A 85 5.18 -4.60 6.36
N ILE A 86 6.33 -4.68 7.04
CA ILE A 86 6.40 -4.55 8.49
C ILE A 86 6.07 -3.11 8.91
N TYR A 87 6.57 -2.13 8.15
CA TYR A 87 6.30 -0.71 8.38
C TYR A 87 4.80 -0.40 8.35
N TYR A 88 4.07 -0.86 7.34
CA TYR A 88 2.63 -0.62 7.23
C TYR A 88 1.85 -1.20 8.42
N VAL A 89 2.16 -2.42 8.85
CA VAL A 89 1.51 -3.01 10.03
C VAL A 89 1.82 -2.21 11.31
N ALA A 90 3.08 -1.75 11.47
CA ALA A 90 3.48 -0.92 12.58
C ALA A 90 2.77 0.45 12.54
N TYR A 91 2.75 1.10 11.38
CA TYR A 91 2.12 2.39 11.16
C TYR A 91 0.61 2.34 11.42
N ASP A 92 -0.10 1.40 10.81
CA ASP A 92 -1.55 1.26 10.95
C ASP A 92 -1.97 0.98 12.40
N SER A 93 -1.12 0.31 13.16
CA SER A 93 -1.36 0.04 14.57
C SER A 93 -0.92 1.18 15.50
N PHE A 94 0.02 2.03 15.08
CA PHE A 94 0.54 3.16 15.86
C PHE A 94 -0.24 4.45 15.60
N TYR A 95 -0.63 4.71 14.36
CA TYR A 95 -1.32 5.94 13.97
C TYR A 95 -2.56 6.26 14.80
N PRO A 96 -3.47 5.29 15.10
CA PRO A 96 -4.63 5.55 15.97
C PRO A 96 -4.25 5.98 17.39
N LEU A 97 -3.09 5.56 17.91
CA LEU A 97 -2.64 5.94 19.26
C LEU A 97 -2.21 7.41 19.36
N LEU A 98 -1.90 8.04 18.22
CA LEU A 98 -1.52 9.45 18.13
C LEU A 98 -2.74 10.38 18.03
N ILE A 99 -3.93 9.82 17.80
CA ILE A 99 -5.13 10.59 17.55
C ILE A 99 -5.92 10.72 18.85
N SER A 100 -6.21 11.97 19.26
CA SER A 100 -7.09 12.21 20.39
C SER A 100 -8.52 11.76 20.10
N GLU A 101 -9.22 11.32 21.15
CA GLU A 101 -10.60 10.83 21.05
C GLU A 101 -11.52 11.84 20.33
N GLY A 102 -12.38 11.32 19.46
CA GLY A 102 -13.30 12.11 18.63
C GLY A 102 -12.71 12.73 17.36
N ASN A 103 -11.38 12.69 17.14
CA ASN A 103 -10.73 13.28 15.97
C ASN A 103 -10.31 12.27 14.89
N TYR A 104 -10.63 10.98 15.04
CA TYR A 104 -10.27 9.93 14.08
C TYR A 104 -10.67 10.28 12.63
N SER A 105 -11.92 10.71 12.42
CA SER A 105 -12.41 11.08 11.08
C SER A 105 -11.59 12.19 10.43
N LYS A 106 -11.16 13.20 11.20
CA LYS A 106 -10.32 14.30 10.70
C LYS A 106 -8.92 13.82 10.35
N ALA A 107 -8.31 13.02 11.22
CA ALA A 107 -6.97 12.50 11.02
C ALA A 107 -6.89 11.62 9.77
N TYR A 108 -7.82 10.70 9.57
CA TYR A 108 -7.88 9.87 8.37
C TYR A 108 -8.22 10.67 7.10
N SER A 109 -9.00 11.76 7.21
CA SER A 109 -9.23 12.66 6.07
C SER A 109 -7.93 13.37 5.65
N ILE A 110 -7.12 13.82 6.63
CA ILE A 110 -5.80 14.41 6.34
C ILE A 110 -4.88 13.38 5.70
N ALA A 111 -4.82 12.16 6.23
CA ALA A 111 -4.03 11.08 5.65
C ALA A 111 -4.43 10.81 4.18
N SER A 112 -5.72 10.74 3.88
CA SER A 112 -6.22 10.55 2.51
C SER A 112 -5.85 11.68 1.56
N VAL A 113 -5.85 12.93 2.03
CA VAL A 113 -5.38 14.09 1.24
C VAL A 113 -3.88 13.99 0.99
N LEU A 114 -3.09 13.63 2.00
CA LEU A 114 -1.64 13.44 1.85
C LEU A 114 -1.30 12.32 0.87
N GLU A 115 -2.00 11.19 0.92
CA GLU A 115 -1.86 10.12 -0.07
C GLU A 115 -2.18 10.61 -1.49
N THR A 116 -3.22 11.42 -1.63
CA THR A 116 -3.60 11.99 -2.92
C THR A 116 -2.53 12.94 -3.46
N LEU A 117 -1.96 13.78 -2.60
CA LEU A 117 -0.86 14.68 -2.95
C LEU A 117 0.40 13.89 -3.31
N SER A 118 0.68 12.79 -2.63
CA SER A 118 1.81 11.91 -2.94
C SER A 118 1.73 11.33 -4.35
N ALA A 119 0.53 11.06 -4.86
CA ALA A 119 0.34 10.60 -6.23
C ALA A 119 0.74 11.64 -7.29
N LEU A 120 0.71 12.94 -6.96
CA LEU A 120 1.17 14.01 -7.85
C LEU A 120 2.70 14.06 -8.00
N ILE A 121 3.44 13.43 -7.08
CA ILE A 121 4.90 13.37 -7.15
C ILE A 121 5.37 12.43 -8.26
N ILE A 122 4.55 11.45 -8.68
CA ILE A 122 4.91 10.47 -9.71
C ILE A 122 5.36 11.12 -11.02
N PRO A 123 4.59 12.03 -11.67
CA PRO A 123 5.03 12.69 -12.89
C PRO A 123 6.28 13.56 -12.68
N ILE A 124 6.43 14.17 -11.51
CA ILE A 124 7.62 14.96 -11.16
C ILE A 124 8.84 14.05 -11.08
N ALA A 125 8.73 12.92 -10.40
CA ALA A 125 9.78 11.92 -10.30
C ALA A 125 10.16 11.34 -11.66
N THR A 126 9.18 11.12 -12.55
CA THR A 126 9.41 10.66 -13.92
C THR A 126 10.19 11.71 -14.73
N TYR A 127 9.88 12.98 -14.58
CA TYR A 127 10.63 14.06 -15.22
C TYR A 127 12.11 14.09 -14.77
N PHE A 128 12.35 14.01 -13.45
CA PHE A 128 13.69 13.96 -12.91
C PHE A 128 14.45 12.67 -13.30
N TYR A 129 13.73 11.54 -13.38
CA TYR A 129 14.30 10.29 -13.89
C TYR A 129 14.84 10.44 -15.32
N ASN A 130 14.11 11.09 -16.18
CA ASN A 130 14.52 11.33 -17.58
C ASN A 130 15.73 12.28 -17.68
N LEU A 131 15.90 13.19 -16.72
CA LEU A 131 17.02 14.14 -16.72
C LEU A 131 18.29 13.55 -16.08
N PHE A 132 18.18 12.87 -14.97
CA PHE A 132 19.31 12.49 -14.10
C PHE A 132 19.49 10.99 -13.95
N GLY A 133 18.55 10.17 -14.43
CA GLY A 133 18.55 8.73 -14.26
C GLY A 133 18.08 8.28 -12.87
N ILE A 134 18.15 6.97 -12.62
CA ILE A 134 17.60 6.34 -11.40
C ILE A 134 18.46 6.55 -10.15
N ALA A 135 19.79 6.58 -10.29
CA ALA A 135 20.70 6.60 -9.13
C ALA A 135 20.53 7.85 -8.24
N PRO A 136 20.49 9.10 -8.78
CA PRO A 136 20.21 10.29 -7.98
C PRO A 136 18.83 10.27 -7.31
N LEU A 137 17.81 9.71 -7.98
CA LEU A 137 16.47 9.58 -7.39
C LEU A 137 16.45 8.65 -6.18
N LEU A 138 17.18 7.54 -6.23
CA LEU A 138 17.33 6.65 -5.07
C LEU A 138 18.10 7.34 -3.93
N GLY A 139 19.09 8.19 -4.27
CA GLY A 139 19.81 9.01 -3.28
C GLY A 139 18.89 10.03 -2.59
N ILE A 140 18.05 10.71 -3.35
CA ILE A 140 17.03 11.63 -2.81
C ILE A 140 16.06 10.87 -1.90
N ASN A 141 15.61 9.69 -2.34
CA ASN A 141 14.69 8.84 -1.55
C ASN A 141 15.35 8.38 -0.24
N ALA A 142 16.63 7.99 -0.27
CA ALA A 142 17.42 7.69 0.92
C ALA A 142 17.45 8.86 1.91
N LEU A 143 17.68 10.08 1.41
CA LEU A 143 17.68 11.29 2.23
C LEU A 143 16.29 11.56 2.83
N CYS A 144 15.22 11.39 2.05
CA CYS A 144 13.86 11.55 2.55
C CYS A 144 13.54 10.58 3.69
N PHE A 145 13.89 9.30 3.56
CA PHE A 145 13.74 8.32 4.63
C PHE A 145 14.58 8.67 5.87
N PHE A 146 15.81 9.16 5.69
CA PHE A 146 16.64 9.59 6.80
C PHE A 146 16.03 10.76 7.57
N ILE A 147 15.49 11.75 6.85
CA ILE A 147 14.81 12.91 7.46
C ILE A 147 13.53 12.46 8.18
N ALA A 148 12.74 11.59 7.55
CA ALA A 148 11.53 11.05 8.14
C ALA A 148 11.83 10.28 9.44
N ALA A 149 12.79 9.35 9.41
CA ALA A 149 13.22 8.60 10.58
C ALA A 149 13.69 9.52 11.73
N THR A 150 14.46 10.57 11.40
CA THR A 150 14.91 11.55 12.38
C THR A 150 13.73 12.32 13.01
N ALA A 151 12.75 12.73 12.20
CA ALA A 151 11.54 13.38 12.69
C ALA A 151 10.71 12.45 13.58
N GLU A 152 10.57 11.18 13.21
CA GLU A 152 9.82 10.17 13.95
C GLU A 152 10.43 9.85 15.32
N THR A 153 11.76 9.95 15.48
CA THR A 153 12.38 9.81 16.80
C THR A 153 11.89 10.86 17.79
N GLN A 154 11.44 12.04 17.32
CA GLN A 154 10.99 13.15 18.16
C GLN A 154 9.52 13.02 18.56
N ILE A 155 8.73 12.12 17.95
CA ILE A 155 7.34 11.89 18.30
C ILE A 155 7.26 11.42 19.76
N ARG A 156 6.50 12.10 20.59
CA ARG A 156 6.23 11.69 21.96
C ARG A 156 4.88 10.97 21.99
N ALA A 157 4.91 9.66 22.12
CA ALA A 157 3.73 8.83 22.28
C ALA A 157 3.90 7.95 23.52
N GLU A 158 2.87 7.90 24.35
CA GLU A 158 2.83 7.01 25.50
C GLU A 158 2.33 5.63 25.05
N GLU A 159 3.21 4.67 25.01
CA GLU A 159 2.90 3.29 24.60
C GLU A 159 2.59 2.44 25.86
N HIS A 160 1.55 2.79 26.62
CA HIS A 160 1.15 2.09 27.84
C HIS A 160 0.87 0.58 27.65
N TYR A 161 0.56 0.17 26.41
CA TYR A 161 0.35 -1.26 26.11
C TYR A 161 1.63 -2.09 26.25
N ILE A 162 2.81 -1.50 26.01
CA ILE A 162 4.10 -2.20 26.12
C ILE A 162 4.38 -2.63 27.57
N GLU A 163 4.10 -1.75 28.54
CA GLU A 163 4.30 -2.05 29.95
C GLU A 163 3.39 -3.18 30.41
N LYS A 164 2.11 -3.13 30.01
CA LYS A 164 1.15 -4.21 30.31
C LYS A 164 1.56 -5.54 29.68
N GLN A 165 2.00 -5.52 28.44
CA GLN A 165 2.43 -6.74 27.74
C GLN A 165 3.74 -7.29 28.28
N ARG A 166 4.72 -6.44 28.61
CA ARG A 166 5.96 -6.88 29.27
C ARG A 166 5.69 -7.49 30.65
N ALA A 167 4.78 -6.90 31.40
CA ALA A 167 4.36 -7.47 32.69
C ALA A 167 3.69 -8.83 32.52
N ALA A 168 2.81 -8.99 31.52
CA ALA A 168 2.17 -10.27 31.21
C ALA A 168 3.18 -11.34 30.77
N LEU A 169 4.11 -10.98 29.88
CA LEU A 169 5.18 -11.90 29.43
C LEU A 169 6.17 -12.28 30.54
N ALA A 170 6.45 -11.36 31.48
CA ALA A 170 7.29 -11.63 32.63
C ALA A 170 6.63 -12.61 33.61
N LEU A 171 5.30 -12.56 33.74
CA LEU A 171 4.52 -13.49 34.57
C LEU A 171 4.44 -14.90 33.93
N GLU A 172 4.44 -14.99 32.59
CA GLU A 172 4.35 -16.28 31.90
C GLU A 172 5.69 -17.00 31.78
N GLY A 173 6.82 -16.40 32.18
CA GLY A 173 8.16 -17.04 32.21
C GLY A 173 8.63 -17.59 30.86
N GLN A 174 8.05 -17.13 29.76
CA GLN A 174 8.25 -17.74 28.45
C GLN A 174 9.22 -16.95 27.56
N HIS A 175 10.34 -17.59 27.27
CA HIS A 175 11.17 -17.19 26.13
C HIS A 175 10.38 -17.35 24.83
N SER A 176 10.50 -16.35 23.95
CA SER A 176 9.91 -16.31 22.61
C SER A 176 10.25 -17.60 21.82
N SER A 177 9.35 -18.58 21.84
CA SER A 177 9.46 -19.79 21.02
C SER A 177 8.64 -19.59 19.72
N GLY A 178 9.17 -20.07 18.58
CA GLY A 178 8.43 -20.04 17.31
C GLY A 178 7.06 -20.75 17.38
N ARG A 179 6.91 -21.71 18.31
CA ARG A 179 5.60 -22.34 18.58
C ARG A 179 4.59 -21.39 19.18
N GLN A 180 5.03 -20.43 20.00
CA GLN A 180 4.15 -19.42 20.56
C GLN A 180 3.67 -18.43 19.50
N LEU A 181 4.57 -18.01 18.61
CA LEU A 181 4.19 -17.16 17.45
C LEU A 181 3.09 -17.80 16.61
N LEU A 182 3.23 -19.08 16.29
CA LEU A 182 2.21 -19.83 15.54
C LEU A 182 0.89 -19.96 16.32
N ARG A 183 0.95 -20.08 17.63
CA ARG A 183 -0.22 -20.10 18.50
C ARG A 183 -0.94 -18.76 18.49
N ASP A 184 -0.21 -17.66 18.64
CA ASP A 184 -0.73 -16.30 18.62
C ASP A 184 -1.42 -16.01 17.28
N ILE A 185 -0.81 -16.42 16.15
CA ILE A 185 -1.42 -16.31 14.81
C ILE A 185 -2.72 -17.13 14.75
N LYS A 186 -2.72 -18.35 15.23
CA LYS A 186 -3.90 -19.21 15.24
C LYS A 186 -5.02 -18.65 16.12
N GLU A 187 -4.68 -18.09 17.27
CA GLU A 187 -5.63 -17.43 18.18
C GLU A 187 -6.21 -16.16 17.55
N GLY A 188 -5.39 -15.32 16.90
CA GLY A 188 -5.86 -14.16 16.13
C GLY A 188 -6.82 -14.54 15.00
N PHE A 189 -6.51 -15.60 14.26
CA PHE A 189 -7.40 -16.11 13.21
C PHE A 189 -8.71 -16.67 13.78
N ARG A 190 -8.64 -17.39 14.90
CA ARG A 190 -9.83 -17.87 15.62
C ARG A 190 -10.69 -16.72 16.11
N TYR A 191 -10.09 -15.66 16.66
CA TYR A 191 -10.79 -14.45 17.08
C TYR A 191 -11.51 -13.79 15.91
N LEU A 192 -10.84 -13.61 14.78
CA LEU A 192 -11.45 -13.07 13.54
C LEU A 192 -12.67 -13.88 13.11
N MET A 193 -12.57 -15.20 13.17
CA MET A 193 -13.70 -16.09 12.78
C MET A 193 -14.84 -16.11 13.81
N SER A 194 -14.56 -15.84 15.09
CA SER A 194 -15.57 -15.80 16.14
C SER A 194 -16.39 -14.51 16.15
N GLU A 195 -15.77 -13.38 15.78
CA GLU A 195 -16.38 -12.07 15.80
C GLU A 195 -17.08 -11.77 14.47
N LYS A 196 -18.40 -12.06 14.40
CA LYS A 196 -19.21 -11.94 13.19
C LYS A 196 -19.15 -10.55 12.54
N GLY A 197 -19.05 -9.48 13.33
CA GLY A 197 -18.93 -8.12 12.83
C GLY A 197 -17.59 -7.92 12.10
N LEU A 198 -16.49 -8.31 12.73
CA LEU A 198 -15.14 -8.20 12.19
C LEU A 198 -14.97 -9.07 10.95
N LEU A 199 -15.50 -10.30 10.97
CA LEU A 199 -15.47 -11.20 9.82
C LEU A 199 -16.19 -10.63 8.60
N ARG A 200 -17.36 -10.00 8.77
CA ARG A 200 -18.10 -9.36 7.67
C ARG A 200 -17.30 -8.22 7.05
N VAL A 201 -16.67 -7.40 7.89
CA VAL A 201 -15.80 -6.30 7.42
C VAL A 201 -14.59 -6.85 6.68
N ALA A 202 -13.94 -7.88 7.20
CA ALA A 202 -12.80 -8.51 6.57
C ALA A 202 -13.16 -9.11 5.19
N ILE A 203 -14.28 -9.81 5.09
CA ILE A 203 -14.78 -10.36 3.82
C ILE A 203 -15.05 -9.24 2.82
N TYR A 204 -15.74 -8.18 3.24
CA TYR A 204 -16.00 -7.02 2.39
C TYR A 204 -14.72 -6.40 1.84
N PHE A 205 -13.72 -6.14 2.69
CA PHE A 205 -12.45 -5.59 2.25
C PHE A 205 -11.70 -6.53 1.31
N THR A 206 -11.74 -7.84 1.55
CA THR A 206 -11.11 -8.83 0.67
C THR A 206 -11.69 -8.75 -0.75
N PHE A 207 -13.01 -8.75 -0.88
CA PHE A 207 -13.67 -8.64 -2.19
C PHE A 207 -13.44 -7.27 -2.84
N SER A 208 -13.45 -6.19 -2.06
CA SER A 208 -13.16 -4.83 -2.56
C SER A 208 -11.75 -4.72 -3.09
N MET A 209 -10.75 -5.27 -2.40
CA MET A 209 -9.35 -5.27 -2.82
C MET A 209 -9.13 -6.15 -4.06
N LEU A 210 -9.82 -7.30 -4.14
CA LEU A 210 -9.79 -8.16 -5.32
C LEU A 210 -10.36 -7.43 -6.55
N ALA A 211 -11.51 -6.78 -6.40
CA ALA A 211 -12.14 -6.00 -7.47
C ALA A 211 -11.26 -4.82 -7.90
N SER A 212 -10.67 -4.09 -6.95
CA SER A 212 -9.76 -2.98 -7.24
C SER A 212 -8.50 -3.45 -7.96
N GLY A 213 -7.91 -4.56 -7.54
CA GLY A 213 -6.74 -5.15 -8.20
C GLY A 213 -7.06 -5.58 -9.64
N ALA A 214 -8.19 -6.24 -9.86
CA ALA A 214 -8.65 -6.63 -11.18
C ALA A 214 -8.88 -5.38 -12.07
N SER A 215 -9.53 -4.35 -11.54
CA SER A 215 -9.76 -3.08 -12.24
C SER A 215 -8.45 -2.43 -12.67
N GLN A 216 -7.45 -2.37 -11.80
CA GLN A 216 -6.13 -1.78 -12.13
C GLN A 216 -5.45 -2.50 -13.31
N VAL A 217 -5.55 -3.81 -13.37
CA VAL A 217 -4.92 -4.60 -14.45
C VAL A 217 -5.66 -4.43 -15.78
N ILE A 218 -6.98 -4.35 -15.75
CA ILE A 218 -7.82 -4.38 -16.95
C ILE A 218 -8.00 -2.98 -17.56
N THR A 219 -8.05 -1.93 -16.74
CA THR A 219 -8.49 -0.59 -17.17
C THR A 219 -7.59 0.00 -18.24
N LEU A 220 -6.27 0.01 -18.08
CA LEU A 220 -5.35 0.59 -19.07
C LEU A 220 -5.36 -0.19 -20.41
N PRO A 221 -5.25 -1.52 -20.45
CA PRO A 221 -5.39 -2.28 -21.69
C PRO A 221 -6.73 -2.06 -22.38
N TYR A 222 -7.83 -1.94 -21.62
CA TYR A 222 -9.14 -1.65 -22.16
C TYR A 222 -9.18 -0.29 -22.88
N PHE A 223 -8.69 0.78 -22.24
CA PHE A 223 -8.63 2.10 -22.88
C PHE A 223 -7.78 2.09 -24.15
N LYS A 224 -6.62 1.42 -24.13
CA LYS A 224 -5.74 1.30 -25.29
C LYS A 224 -6.36 0.53 -26.45
N SER A 225 -7.16 -0.48 -26.16
CA SER A 225 -7.83 -1.29 -27.22
C SER A 225 -9.12 -0.67 -27.72
N THR A 226 -9.73 0.23 -26.95
CA THR A 226 -11.06 0.78 -27.23
C THR A 226 -11.02 2.15 -27.89
N PHE A 227 -10.01 2.97 -27.59
CA PHE A 227 -9.91 4.35 -28.05
C PHE A 227 -8.58 4.61 -28.77
N ASP A 228 -8.59 5.37 -29.87
CA ASP A 228 -7.40 5.71 -30.65
C ASP A 228 -6.32 6.46 -29.81
N ASN A 229 -6.76 7.26 -28.83
CA ASN A 229 -5.91 7.95 -27.85
C ASN A 229 -6.13 7.42 -26.44
N GLY A 230 -6.28 6.10 -26.28
CA GLY A 230 -6.68 5.46 -25.04
C GLY A 230 -5.80 5.77 -23.83
N GLU A 231 -4.48 5.90 -24.01
CA GLU A 231 -3.56 6.29 -22.94
C GLU A 231 -3.86 7.70 -22.41
N TYR A 232 -4.15 8.63 -23.31
CA TYR A 232 -4.43 10.01 -22.94
C TYR A 232 -5.77 10.15 -22.20
N ILE A 233 -6.78 9.39 -22.67
CA ILE A 233 -8.08 9.33 -21.99
C ILE A 233 -7.92 8.70 -20.60
N TYR A 234 -7.17 7.61 -20.48
CA TYR A 234 -6.88 6.97 -19.20
C TYR A 234 -6.20 7.92 -18.21
N MET A 235 -5.18 8.69 -18.67
CA MET A 235 -4.52 9.70 -17.82
C MET A 235 -5.48 10.78 -17.32
N ARG A 236 -6.41 11.25 -18.18
CA ARG A 236 -7.45 12.23 -17.78
C ARG A 236 -8.40 11.65 -16.72
N VAL A 237 -8.87 10.42 -16.92
CA VAL A 237 -9.74 9.72 -15.95
C VAL A 237 -9.02 9.54 -14.62
N TRP A 238 -7.76 9.15 -14.66
CA TRP A 238 -6.92 9.03 -13.47
C TRP A 238 -6.72 10.36 -12.74
N GLY A 239 -6.47 11.42 -13.48
CA GLY A 239 -6.40 12.78 -12.94
C GLY A 239 -7.72 13.20 -12.26
N MET A 240 -8.88 12.94 -12.88
CA MET A 240 -10.18 13.21 -12.26
C MET A 240 -10.41 12.39 -10.99
N THR A 241 -9.92 11.16 -10.93
CA THR A 241 -9.98 10.33 -9.72
C THR A 241 -9.19 10.97 -8.57
N ILE A 242 -8.01 11.52 -8.85
CA ILE A 242 -7.18 12.24 -7.86
C ILE A 242 -7.95 13.45 -7.31
N PHE A 243 -8.53 14.26 -8.18
CA PHE A 243 -9.36 15.40 -7.76
C PHE A 243 -10.58 14.96 -6.94
N GLY A 244 -11.26 13.91 -7.38
CA GLY A 244 -12.40 13.33 -6.65
C GLY A 244 -12.02 12.87 -5.25
N ARG A 245 -10.87 12.22 -5.07
CA ARG A 245 -10.35 11.80 -3.76
C ARG A 245 -10.03 13.00 -2.85
N ALA A 246 -9.42 14.05 -3.40
CA ALA A 246 -9.12 15.27 -2.65
C ALA A 246 -10.39 15.98 -2.17
N ILE A 247 -11.38 16.14 -3.07
CA ILE A 247 -12.69 16.73 -2.74
C ILE A 247 -13.42 15.85 -1.72
N GLY A 248 -13.47 14.53 -1.94
CA GLY A 248 -14.10 13.58 -1.02
C GLY A 248 -13.49 13.61 0.37
N GLY A 249 -12.16 13.67 0.47
CA GLY A 249 -11.45 13.83 1.74
C GLY A 249 -11.82 15.14 2.45
N GLY A 250 -11.88 16.26 1.71
CA GLY A 250 -12.31 17.56 2.23
C GLY A 250 -13.77 17.58 2.73
N ILE A 251 -14.66 16.94 1.97
CA ILE A 251 -16.07 16.79 2.36
C ILE A 251 -16.17 15.92 3.62
N HIS A 252 -15.47 14.79 3.65
CA HIS A 252 -15.46 13.88 4.80
C HIS A 252 -14.93 14.54 6.07
N TYR A 253 -13.95 15.44 5.94
CA TYR A 253 -13.42 16.23 7.05
C TYR A 253 -14.50 17.12 7.69
N LYS A 254 -15.38 17.72 6.89
CA LYS A 254 -16.45 18.62 7.37
C LYS A 254 -17.70 17.90 7.88
N ILE A 255 -17.98 16.70 7.37
CA ILE A 255 -19.22 15.97 7.71
C ILE A 255 -19.11 15.32 9.10
N LYS A 256 -19.97 15.73 10.01
CA LYS A 256 -20.10 15.19 11.38
C LYS A 256 -21.23 14.15 11.45
N LEU A 257 -21.12 13.06 10.72
CA LEU A 257 -22.05 11.94 10.79
C LEU A 257 -21.47 10.80 11.64
N PRO A 258 -22.32 9.98 12.30
CA PRO A 258 -21.89 8.75 12.95
C PRO A 258 -21.17 7.84 11.97
N VAL A 259 -20.14 7.11 12.42
CA VAL A 259 -19.30 6.25 11.59
C VAL A 259 -20.13 5.23 10.79
N GLN A 260 -21.19 4.68 11.41
CA GLN A 260 -22.08 3.71 10.76
C GLN A 260 -22.78 4.27 9.51
N HIS A 261 -23.26 5.53 9.58
CA HIS A 261 -23.90 6.19 8.43
C HIS A 261 -22.88 6.53 7.33
N LYS A 262 -21.69 7.00 7.72
CA LYS A 262 -20.62 7.24 6.75
C LYS A 262 -20.23 5.98 5.99
N TYR A 263 -20.11 4.86 6.71
CA TYR A 263 -19.79 3.56 6.12
C TYR A 263 -20.90 3.10 5.15
N SER A 264 -22.16 3.21 5.54
CA SER A 264 -23.30 2.83 4.68
C SER A 264 -23.37 3.67 3.40
N ILE A 265 -23.13 5.00 3.51
CA ILE A 265 -23.09 5.89 2.35
C ILE A 265 -21.94 5.52 1.43
N ALA A 266 -20.73 5.32 1.97
CA ALA A 266 -19.56 4.93 1.18
C ALA A 266 -19.79 3.61 0.44
N LEU A 267 -20.40 2.63 1.11
CA LEU A 267 -20.73 1.35 0.53
C LEU A 267 -21.76 1.47 -0.62
N MET A 268 -22.82 2.26 -0.42
CA MET A 268 -23.80 2.54 -1.49
C MET A 268 -23.15 3.19 -2.70
N VAL A 269 -22.32 4.23 -2.48
CA VAL A 269 -21.62 4.93 -3.56
C VAL A 269 -20.68 3.97 -4.31
N TYR A 270 -19.95 3.12 -3.58
CA TYR A 270 -19.07 2.13 -4.19
C TYR A 270 -19.85 1.12 -5.05
N VAL A 271 -20.97 0.61 -4.56
CA VAL A 271 -21.83 -0.32 -5.33
C VAL A 271 -22.36 0.33 -6.61
N VAL A 272 -22.85 1.57 -6.51
CA VAL A 272 -23.34 2.32 -7.68
C VAL A 272 -22.24 2.53 -8.72
N ILE A 273 -21.04 2.94 -8.29
CA ILE A 273 -19.89 3.14 -9.18
C ILE A 273 -19.51 1.81 -9.86
N SER A 274 -19.40 0.72 -9.10
CA SER A 274 -19.04 -0.59 -9.65
C SER A 274 -20.07 -1.13 -10.64
N LEU A 275 -21.35 -0.87 -10.39
CA LEU A 275 -22.42 -1.21 -11.35
C LEU A 275 -22.33 -0.38 -12.62
N CYS A 276 -22.06 0.93 -12.50
CA CYS A 276 -21.87 1.80 -13.66
C CYS A 276 -20.64 1.38 -14.49
N GLU A 277 -19.53 1.04 -13.85
CA GLU A 277 -18.33 0.51 -14.53
C GLU A 277 -18.64 -0.81 -15.26
N GLY A 278 -19.35 -1.72 -14.62
CA GLY A 278 -19.78 -3.00 -15.23
C GLY A 278 -20.69 -2.78 -16.43
N CYS A 279 -21.65 -1.86 -16.34
CA CYS A 279 -22.55 -1.52 -17.45
C CYS A 279 -21.79 -0.89 -18.62
N LEU A 280 -20.85 0.04 -18.35
CA LEU A 280 -20.06 0.68 -19.40
C LEU A 280 -19.15 -0.32 -20.12
N LEU A 281 -18.55 -1.26 -19.42
CA LEU A 281 -17.74 -2.32 -20.01
C LEU A 281 -18.58 -3.27 -20.89
N TYR A 282 -19.81 -3.56 -20.49
CA TYR A 282 -20.70 -4.43 -21.24
C TYR A 282 -21.29 -3.77 -22.50
N THR A 283 -21.61 -2.46 -22.43
CA THR A 283 -22.24 -1.70 -23.53
C THR A 283 -21.23 -1.15 -24.54
N SER A 284 -19.94 -1.24 -24.29
CA SER A 284 -18.93 -0.79 -25.20
C SER A 284 -18.82 -1.73 -26.43
N PRO A 285 -18.84 -1.21 -27.66
CA PRO A 285 -18.78 -2.03 -28.86
C PRO A 285 -17.48 -2.85 -28.91
N SER A 286 -17.62 -4.13 -29.19
CA SER A 286 -16.51 -5.05 -29.34
C SER A 286 -15.54 -4.56 -30.44
N PRO A 287 -14.21 -4.76 -30.32
CA PRO A 287 -13.25 -4.47 -31.39
C PRO A 287 -13.61 -5.12 -32.75
N ARG A 288 -14.38 -6.21 -32.72
CA ARG A 288 -14.86 -6.90 -33.92
C ARG A 288 -16.00 -6.14 -34.63
N ASP A 289 -16.78 -5.33 -33.94
CA ASP A 289 -17.89 -4.59 -34.52
C ASP A 289 -17.42 -3.35 -35.26
N ARG A 290 -16.24 -2.80 -34.91
CA ARG A 290 -15.59 -1.66 -35.59
C ARG A 290 -14.89 -2.03 -36.90
N GLN A 291 -14.59 -3.30 -37.14
CA GLN A 291 -14.01 -3.75 -38.41
C GLN A 291 -15.07 -3.97 -39.49
N LYS A 292 -16.35 -3.84 -39.16
CA LYS A 292 -17.49 -4.03 -40.09
C LYS A 292 -18.17 -2.72 -40.52
N SER A 293 -17.77 -1.59 -39.97
CA SER A 293 -18.17 -0.24 -40.37
C SER A 293 -17.03 0.47 -41.11
#